data_abf3a4c40d38db541557a8bbf116cd0c
#
_entry.id   abf3a4c40d38db541557a8bbf116cd0c
#
_cell.length_a   1.000
_cell.length_b   1.000
_cell.length_c   1.000
_cell.angle_alpha   90.00
_cell.angle_beta   90.00
_cell.angle_gamma   90.00
#
_symmetry.space_group_name_H-M   'P 1'
#
loop_
_entity.id
_entity.type
_entity.pdbx_description
1 polymer ?
#
loop_
_entity_poly.entity_id
_entity_poly.type
_entity_poly.pdbx_seq_one_letter_code
_entity_poly.pdbx_strand_id
1 'polypeptide(L)'
;VGTTGYCMGGRISLTVAGHHPDRIAAAASFHGGNIAADGDPHSPHLLSDRVQATVYVAGAESDASFPDEQRDRLEAAYTGAGVTHTIETYPALHGYAVPDNPTFDESAAERHWSAMEQLYSSALGG
;
A
#
# COMPACT_ATOMS: atom_id res chain seq x y z
N VAL A 1 0.32 -13.08 9.88
CA VAL A 1 -0.95 -12.42 9.51
C VAL A 1 -0.67 -11.37 8.45
N GLY A 2 -1.57 -11.25 7.48
CA GLY A 2 -1.51 -10.22 6.46
C GLY A 2 -2.61 -9.19 6.66
N THR A 3 -2.37 -7.98 6.18
CA THR A 3 -3.36 -6.91 6.19
C THR A 3 -3.48 -6.31 4.79
N THR A 4 -4.70 -5.98 4.39
CA THR A 4 -5.00 -5.36 3.11
C THR A 4 -6.02 -4.25 3.35
N GLY A 5 -5.85 -3.14 2.68
CA GLY A 5 -6.78 -2.03 2.80
C GLY A 5 -6.94 -1.24 1.52
N TYR A 6 -8.04 -0.53 1.43
CA TYR A 6 -8.46 0.26 0.27
C TYR A 6 -8.75 1.69 0.71
N CYS A 7 -8.36 2.68 -0.05
CA CYS A 7 -8.53 4.08 0.28
C CYS A 7 -7.93 4.38 1.66
N MET A 8 -8.73 4.89 2.59
CA MET A 8 -8.31 5.11 3.99
C MET A 8 -7.82 3.81 4.63
N GLY A 9 -8.42 2.67 4.29
CA GLY A 9 -7.97 1.35 4.76
C GLY A 9 -6.57 1.01 4.31
N GLY A 10 -6.14 1.51 3.14
CA GLY A 10 -4.77 1.34 2.66
C GLY A 10 -3.76 2.03 3.57
N ARG A 11 -4.07 3.23 4.01
CA ARG A 11 -3.24 3.93 5.00
C ARG A 11 -3.22 3.18 6.33
N ILE A 12 -4.37 2.68 6.77
CA ILE A 12 -4.48 1.91 8.01
C ILE A 12 -3.66 0.62 7.93
N SER A 13 -3.71 -0.08 6.80
CA SER A 13 -2.95 -1.31 6.59
C SER A 13 -1.45 -1.09 6.80
N LEU A 14 -0.90 -0.04 6.22
CA LEU A 14 0.52 0.27 6.36
C LEU A 14 0.87 0.74 7.79
N THR A 15 -0.04 1.45 8.42
CA THR A 15 0.12 1.90 9.80
C THR A 15 0.17 0.70 10.75
N VAL A 16 -0.72 -0.26 10.57
CA VAL A 16 -0.77 -1.49 11.38
C VAL A 16 0.52 -2.28 11.23
N ALA A 17 1.05 -2.38 10.00
CA ALA A 17 2.31 -3.07 9.75
C ALA A 17 3.47 -2.44 10.53
N GLY A 18 3.48 -1.13 10.68
CA GLY A 18 4.52 -0.42 11.44
C GLY A 18 4.35 -0.53 12.95
N HIS A 19 3.11 -0.57 13.43
CA HIS A 19 2.85 -0.67 14.88
C HIS A 19 2.90 -2.10 15.42
N HIS A 20 2.69 -3.09 14.56
CA HIS A 20 2.67 -4.50 14.96
C HIS A 20 3.60 -5.33 14.08
N PRO A 21 4.90 -4.98 14.03
CA PRO A 21 5.83 -5.64 13.10
C PRO A 21 6.01 -7.14 13.37
N ASP A 22 5.84 -7.56 14.60
CA ASP A 22 5.95 -8.97 15.00
C ASP A 22 4.73 -9.81 14.60
N ARG A 23 3.62 -9.18 14.24
CA ARG A 23 2.37 -9.86 13.89
C ARG A 23 2.07 -9.81 12.40
N ILE A 24 2.53 -8.79 11.71
CA ILE A 24 2.18 -8.53 10.31
C ILE A 24 3.32 -8.97 9.40
N ALA A 25 3.10 -10.04 8.64
CA ALA A 25 4.07 -10.58 7.70
C ALA A 25 3.86 -10.06 6.28
N ALA A 26 2.66 -9.58 5.95
CA ALA A 26 2.32 -9.02 4.64
C ALA A 26 1.39 -7.84 4.82
N ALA A 27 1.61 -6.78 4.06
CA ALA A 27 0.75 -5.59 4.09
C ALA A 27 0.52 -5.08 2.68
N ALA A 28 -0.72 -4.81 2.32
CA ALA A 28 -1.09 -4.28 1.01
C ALA A 28 -1.97 -3.04 1.14
N SER A 29 -1.70 -2.07 0.28
CA SER A 29 -2.49 -0.85 0.19
C SER A 29 -2.88 -0.62 -1.27
N PHE A 30 -4.18 -0.55 -1.54
CA PHE A 30 -4.72 -0.29 -2.87
C PHE A 30 -5.40 1.07 -2.89
N HIS A 31 -5.01 1.91 -3.83
CA HIS A 31 -5.42 3.31 -3.94
C HIS A 31 -5.52 4.02 -2.59
N GLY A 32 -4.55 3.75 -1.71
CA GLY A 32 -4.43 4.43 -0.43
C GLY A 32 -4.03 5.89 -0.61
N GLY A 33 -4.46 6.75 0.31
CA GLY A 33 -4.13 8.15 0.27
C GLY A 33 -3.31 8.58 1.49
N ASN A 34 -2.48 9.59 1.29
CA ASN A 34 -1.68 10.22 2.34
C ASN A 34 -0.82 9.22 3.14
N ILE A 35 -0.27 8.24 2.42
CA ILE A 35 0.56 7.20 3.04
C ILE A 35 2.03 7.61 3.18
N ALA A 36 2.42 8.71 2.54
CA ALA A 36 3.75 9.31 2.69
C ALA A 36 3.64 10.84 2.64
N ALA A 37 2.73 11.40 3.44
CA ALA A 37 2.43 12.83 3.45
C ALA A 37 3.50 13.61 4.18
N ASP A 38 3.93 14.73 3.58
CA ASP A 38 4.88 15.64 4.20
C ASP A 38 4.21 16.42 5.35
N GLY A 39 4.92 16.55 6.46
CA GLY A 39 4.43 17.29 7.61
C GLY A 39 3.34 16.61 8.44
N ASP A 40 2.98 15.39 8.11
CA ASP A 40 2.01 14.60 8.87
C ASP A 40 2.74 13.68 9.85
N PRO A 41 2.68 13.95 11.17
CA PRO A 41 3.42 13.14 12.15
C PRO A 41 2.88 11.71 12.29
N HIS A 42 1.71 11.43 11.72
CA HIS A 42 1.10 10.10 11.76
C HIS A 42 1.16 9.39 10.41
N SER A 43 1.89 9.93 9.45
CA SER A 43 1.99 9.31 8.13
C SER A 43 2.70 7.95 8.22
N PRO A 44 2.14 6.90 7.57
CA PRO A 44 2.71 5.54 7.67
C PRO A 44 4.17 5.42 7.27
N HIS A 45 4.66 6.24 6.35
CA HIS A 45 6.06 6.16 5.90
C HIS A 45 7.05 6.44 7.03
N LEU A 46 6.62 7.14 8.08
CA LEU A 46 7.47 7.42 9.24
C LEU A 46 7.71 6.18 10.12
N LEU A 47 6.96 5.12 9.89
CA LEU A 47 7.10 3.85 10.61
C LEU A 47 7.96 2.83 9.85
N SER A 48 8.57 3.23 8.73
CA SER A 48 9.26 2.31 7.81
C SER A 48 10.36 1.49 8.50
N ASP A 49 11.09 2.07 9.43
CA ASP A 49 12.17 1.37 10.15
C ASP A 49 11.65 0.30 11.12
N ARG A 50 10.35 0.25 11.36
CA ARG A 50 9.72 -0.74 12.24
C ARG A 50 9.03 -1.86 11.46
N VAL A 51 8.81 -1.67 10.16
CA VAL A 51 8.07 -2.62 9.32
C VAL A 51 8.93 -3.86 9.06
N GLN A 52 8.40 -5.03 9.36
CA GLN A 52 9.03 -6.32 9.03
C GLN A 52 8.25 -7.07 7.95
N ALA A 53 7.08 -6.58 7.59
CA ALA A 53 6.23 -7.17 6.55
C ALA A 53 6.83 -6.99 5.17
N THR A 54 6.48 -7.90 4.26
CA THR A 54 6.59 -7.63 2.82
C THR A 54 5.43 -6.73 2.43
N VAL A 55 5.71 -5.62 1.77
CA VAL A 55 4.71 -4.58 1.50
C VAL A 55 4.44 -4.45 0.01
N TYR A 56 3.17 -4.37 -0.36
CA TYR A 56 2.75 -4.07 -1.73
C TYR A 56 1.85 -2.83 -1.72
N VAL A 57 2.20 -1.85 -2.54
CA VAL A 57 1.43 -0.61 -2.66
C VAL A 57 1.08 -0.40 -4.13
N ALA A 58 -0.20 -0.26 -4.43
CA ALA A 58 -0.67 0.08 -5.76
C ALA A 58 -1.44 1.39 -5.69
N GLY A 59 -0.85 2.44 -6.24
CA GLY A 59 -1.49 3.75 -6.36
C GLY A 59 -2.38 3.83 -7.58
N ALA A 60 -3.10 4.93 -7.72
CA ALA A 60 -3.93 5.26 -8.86
C ALA A 60 -3.33 6.42 -9.65
N GLU A 61 -3.63 6.49 -10.95
CA GLU A 61 -3.23 7.62 -11.77
C GLU A 61 -3.93 8.89 -11.30
N SER A 62 -3.22 10.00 -11.34
CA SER A 62 -3.78 11.34 -11.05
C SER A 62 -4.49 11.41 -9.69
N ASP A 63 -4.04 10.65 -8.72
CA ASP A 63 -4.61 10.65 -7.38
C ASP A 63 -3.97 11.75 -6.55
N ALA A 64 -4.74 12.78 -6.23
CA ALA A 64 -4.24 13.92 -5.45
C ALA A 64 -3.86 13.53 -4.02
N SER A 65 -4.41 12.44 -3.50
CA SER A 65 -4.08 11.96 -2.15
C SER A 65 -2.81 11.10 -2.12
N PHE A 66 -2.32 10.69 -3.29
CA PHE A 66 -1.06 9.95 -3.41
C PHE A 66 -0.33 10.33 -4.70
N PRO A 67 0.14 11.59 -4.80
CA PRO A 67 0.86 12.04 -5.98
C PRO A 67 2.26 11.42 -6.04
N ASP A 68 2.93 11.61 -7.19
CA ASP A 68 4.27 11.06 -7.42
C ASP A 68 5.25 11.45 -6.32
N GLU A 69 5.15 12.64 -5.77
CA GLU A 69 6.00 13.09 -4.67
C GLU A 69 5.88 12.18 -3.45
N GLN A 70 4.66 11.80 -3.08
CA GLN A 70 4.45 10.88 -1.97
C GLN A 70 4.92 9.46 -2.31
N ARG A 71 4.70 9.02 -3.55
CA ARG A 71 5.19 7.72 -3.99
C ARG A 71 6.71 7.64 -3.87
N ASP A 72 7.42 8.68 -4.32
CA ASP A 72 8.88 8.71 -4.27
C ASP A 72 9.37 8.75 -2.82
N ARG A 73 8.67 9.48 -1.95
CA ARG A 73 8.99 9.55 -0.52
C ARG A 73 8.82 8.19 0.16
N LEU A 74 7.75 7.48 -0.15
CA LEU A 74 7.50 6.14 0.38
C LEU A 74 8.57 5.15 -0.08
N GLU A 75 8.91 5.21 -1.38
CA GLU A 75 9.96 4.36 -1.96
C GLU A 75 11.29 4.59 -1.26
N ALA A 76 11.67 5.84 -1.05
CA ALA A 76 12.90 6.18 -0.36
C ALA A 76 12.89 5.71 1.09
N ALA A 77 11.77 5.86 1.79
CA ALA A 77 11.64 5.45 3.18
C ALA A 77 11.78 3.93 3.33
N TYR A 78 11.09 3.16 2.49
CA TYR A 78 11.17 1.70 2.55
C TYR A 78 12.54 1.19 2.12
N THR A 79 13.11 1.76 1.08
CA THR A 79 14.46 1.37 0.62
C THR A 79 15.50 1.65 1.71
N GLY A 80 15.44 2.83 2.32
CA GLY A 80 16.36 3.21 3.39
C GLY A 80 16.23 2.34 4.65
N ALA A 81 15.05 1.81 4.91
CA ALA A 81 14.78 0.96 6.07
C ALA A 81 14.97 -0.53 5.77
N GLY A 82 15.27 -0.91 4.53
CA GLY A 82 15.45 -2.30 4.15
C GLY A 82 14.17 -3.11 4.08
N VAL A 83 13.02 -2.46 3.90
CA VAL A 83 11.72 -3.13 3.76
C VAL A 83 11.62 -3.79 2.40
N THR A 84 11.25 -5.07 2.37
CA THR A 84 10.94 -5.76 1.11
C THR A 84 9.59 -5.22 0.61
N HIS A 85 9.61 -4.57 -0.55
CA HIS A 85 8.40 -3.86 -1.03
C HIS A 85 8.33 -3.76 -2.54
N THR A 86 7.11 -3.55 -3.02
CA THR A 86 6.81 -3.20 -4.41
C THR A 86 5.81 -2.05 -4.38
N ILE A 87 6.11 -0.97 -5.10
CA ILE A 87 5.22 0.18 -5.25
C ILE A 87 4.94 0.37 -6.72
N GLU A 88 3.68 0.28 -7.11
CA GLU A 88 3.24 0.40 -8.50
C GLU A 88 2.11 1.42 -8.60
N THR A 89 1.93 1.99 -9.79
CA THR A 89 0.79 2.86 -10.11
C THR A 89 -0.03 2.15 -11.18
N TYR A 90 -1.30 1.89 -10.88
CA TYR A 90 -2.20 1.29 -11.86
C TYR A 90 -2.79 2.38 -12.77
N PRO A 91 -3.03 2.08 -14.05
CA PRO A 91 -3.64 3.03 -14.97
C PRO A 91 -5.15 3.12 -14.74
N ALA A 92 -5.55 3.58 -13.55
CA ALA A 92 -6.92 3.65 -13.10
C ALA A 92 -7.05 4.74 -12.02
N LEU A 93 -8.26 5.18 -11.74
CA LEU A 93 -8.50 6.27 -10.80
C LEU A 93 -8.66 5.77 -9.36
N HIS A 94 -8.58 6.70 -8.41
CA HIS A 94 -8.77 6.38 -6.99
C HIS A 94 -10.08 5.64 -6.78
N GLY A 95 -10.04 4.54 -6.03
CA GLY A 95 -11.23 3.70 -5.80
C GLY A 95 -11.43 2.59 -6.82
N TYR A 96 -10.46 2.35 -7.68
CA TYR A 96 -10.57 1.41 -8.82
C TYR A 96 -10.94 -0.02 -8.44
N ALA A 97 -10.65 -0.47 -7.24
CA ALA A 97 -10.89 -1.85 -6.82
C ALA A 97 -12.26 -2.06 -6.16
N VAL A 98 -13.04 -1.02 -5.98
CA VAL A 98 -14.33 -1.07 -5.28
C VAL A 98 -15.47 -1.13 -6.28
N PRO A 99 -16.19 -2.27 -6.42
CA PRO A 99 -17.20 -2.45 -7.48
C PRO A 99 -18.34 -1.42 -7.49
N ASP A 100 -18.73 -0.92 -6.32
CA ASP A 100 -19.82 0.05 -6.21
C ASP A 100 -19.38 1.50 -6.47
N ASN A 101 -18.10 1.71 -6.70
CA ASN A 101 -17.53 3.04 -6.93
C ASN A 101 -17.62 3.38 -8.42
N PRO A 102 -18.00 4.62 -8.80
CA PRO A 102 -18.01 5.03 -10.22
C PRO A 102 -16.64 4.89 -10.91
N THR A 103 -15.55 4.90 -10.16
CA THR A 103 -14.20 4.74 -10.70
C THR A 103 -13.74 3.29 -10.79
N PHE A 104 -14.61 2.32 -10.50
CA PHE A 104 -14.26 0.92 -10.59
C PHE A 104 -13.68 0.59 -11.97
N ASP A 105 -12.54 -0.12 -11.97
CA ASP A 105 -11.86 -0.54 -13.18
C ASP A 105 -11.60 -2.04 -13.08
N GLU A 106 -12.24 -2.81 -13.96
CA GLU A 106 -12.18 -4.27 -13.92
C GLU A 106 -10.75 -4.79 -14.11
N SER A 107 -9.99 -4.22 -15.03
CA SER A 107 -8.60 -4.64 -15.27
C SER A 107 -7.72 -4.38 -14.06
N ALA A 108 -7.86 -3.20 -13.43
CA ALA A 108 -7.12 -2.88 -12.23
C ALA A 108 -7.54 -3.77 -11.06
N ALA A 109 -8.83 -4.07 -10.93
CA ALA A 109 -9.34 -4.97 -9.89
C ALA A 109 -8.78 -6.38 -10.05
N GLU A 110 -8.73 -6.90 -11.28
CA GLU A 110 -8.14 -8.20 -11.55
C GLU A 110 -6.64 -8.22 -11.21
N ARG A 111 -5.93 -7.17 -11.58
CA ARG A 111 -4.51 -7.04 -11.26
C ARG A 111 -4.27 -7.00 -9.75
N HIS A 112 -5.14 -6.29 -9.02
CA HIS A 112 -5.02 -6.21 -7.57
C HIS A 112 -5.23 -7.58 -6.89
N TRP A 113 -6.18 -8.39 -7.38
CA TRP A 113 -6.40 -9.74 -6.86
C TRP A 113 -5.16 -10.61 -7.07
N SER A 114 -4.57 -10.56 -8.26
CA SER A 114 -3.36 -11.34 -8.59
C SER A 114 -2.17 -10.89 -7.73
N ALA A 115 -2.00 -9.60 -7.53
CA ALA A 115 -0.92 -9.06 -6.70
C ALA A 115 -1.06 -9.49 -5.24
N MET A 116 -2.30 -9.45 -4.71
CA MET A 116 -2.57 -9.86 -3.34
C MET A 116 -2.33 -11.35 -3.14
N GLU A 117 -2.73 -12.18 -4.11
CA GLU A 117 -2.46 -13.61 -4.06
C GLU A 117 -0.96 -13.90 -4.03
N GLN A 118 -0.18 -13.24 -4.87
CA GLN A 118 1.27 -13.40 -4.89
C GLN A 118 1.91 -12.95 -3.58
N LEU A 119 1.47 -11.81 -3.06
CA LEU A 119 1.99 -11.27 -1.81
C LEU A 119 1.77 -12.26 -0.66
N TYR A 120 0.55 -12.73 -0.50
CA TYR A 120 0.22 -13.62 0.61
C TYR A 120 0.87 -14.99 0.45
N SER A 121 0.96 -15.52 -0.77
CA SER A 121 1.63 -16.79 -1.01
C SER A 121 3.11 -16.73 -0.63
N SER A 122 3.80 -15.66 -0.99
CA SER A 122 5.22 -15.52 -0.70
C SER A 122 5.51 -15.16 0.76
N ALA A 123 4.71 -14.30 1.37
CA ALA A 123 4.99 -13.77 2.70
C ALA A 123 4.37 -14.61 3.83
N LEU A 124 3.25 -15.27 3.58
CA LEU A 124 2.57 -16.09 4.59
C LEU A 124 2.86 -17.58 4.43
N GLY A 125 3.79 -17.92 3.57
CA GLY A 125 4.38 -19.24 3.57
C GLY A 125 3.56 -20.31 2.92
N GLY A 126 2.83 -19.87 2.12
CA GLY A 126 2.06 -20.85 1.45
C GLY A 126 2.85 -22.04 0.99
#